data_07436b5a65b3e8553a3ae084b9d4583a
#
_entry.id   07436b5a65b3e8553a3ae084b9d4583a
#
_cell.length_a   1.000
_cell.length_b   1.000
_cell.length_c   1.000
_cell.angle_alpha   90.00
_cell.angle_beta   90.00
_cell.angle_gamma   90.00
#
_symmetry.space_group_name_H-M   'P 1'
#
loop_
_entity.id
_entity.type
_entity.pdbx_description
1 polymer ?
#
loop_
_entity_poly.entity_id
_entity_poly.type
_entity_poly.pdbx_seq_one_letter_code
_entity_poly.pdbx_strand_id
1 'polypeptide(L)'
;MPKKDSLRDRLRKAGIRHYDELIHDQTKEWLLKNFSQGATDYPVNVARLMRNIVWQTRERITAGEKPPLKELLRTFWYMYIKPTLSRAGALAVKADQYAQLIDNIVFMVKEIAVMEYKDIGFRDDNQAHRRMGANANIILFSEKLGHQEFLSEIADKYNISILALGGQPSVLNAEYFVDTLKQAKIGLQRSFYLFSIVDYDPSGWIIRDAFINNLRFYGIPNTRVIDLIHPDMLTPEEIKLARYLIKDNEAMRIKNKNWLKEVHKRDYKNQQHLEETKKDKTILYGLEAESISGKRLTEELEKEMVPLIGKSEDLLKIYELRKLDKAIKDLIIHKIT
;
A
#
# COMPACT_ATOMS: atom_id res chain seq x y z
N MET A 1 17.03 8.95 27.35
CA MET A 1 16.68 8.38 26.05
C MET A 1 17.63 7.21 25.79
N PRO A 2 17.17 5.98 25.46
CA PRO A 2 18.09 4.91 25.08
C PRO A 2 18.90 5.35 23.86
N LYS A 3 20.22 5.12 23.88
CA LYS A 3 21.09 5.40 22.73
C LYS A 3 20.54 4.67 21.51
N LYS A 4 20.18 5.42 20.46
CA LYS A 4 19.78 4.84 19.18
C LYS A 4 20.97 4.00 18.67
N ASP A 5 20.76 2.72 18.41
CA ASP A 5 21.80 1.82 17.88
C ASP A 5 22.49 2.44 16.66
N SER A 6 23.82 2.30 16.56
CA SER A 6 24.55 2.73 15.38
C SER A 6 24.11 1.95 14.14
N LEU A 7 24.33 2.50 12.94
CA LEU A 7 24.06 1.79 11.68
C LEU A 7 24.73 0.41 11.68
N ARG A 8 26.00 0.34 12.10
CA ARG A 8 26.76 -0.92 12.19
C ARG A 8 26.10 -1.94 13.12
N ASP A 9 25.57 -1.51 14.27
CA ASP A 9 24.91 -2.41 15.22
C ASP A 9 23.58 -2.93 14.67
N ARG A 10 22.82 -2.08 13.99
CA ARG A 10 21.55 -2.46 13.33
C ARG A 10 21.79 -3.49 12.23
N LEU A 11 22.79 -3.28 11.37
CA LEU A 11 23.17 -4.23 10.33
C LEU A 11 23.63 -5.56 10.92
N ARG A 12 24.47 -5.53 11.95
CA ARG A 12 24.96 -6.74 12.63
C ARG A 12 23.80 -7.56 13.25
N LYS A 13 22.88 -6.90 13.93
CA LYS A 13 21.68 -7.56 14.50
C LYS A 13 20.82 -8.21 13.41
N ALA A 14 20.74 -7.63 12.24
CA ALA A 14 20.03 -8.17 11.09
C ALA A 14 20.77 -9.26 10.33
N GLY A 15 22.00 -9.59 10.74
CA GLY A 15 22.87 -10.54 10.06
C GLY A 15 23.40 -10.05 8.71
N ILE A 16 23.40 -8.73 8.51
CA ILE A 16 23.90 -8.08 7.30
C ILE A 16 25.40 -7.78 7.49
N ARG A 17 26.19 -8.15 6.48
CA ARG A 17 27.63 -7.97 6.46
C ARG A 17 28.07 -7.35 5.15
N HIS A 18 29.24 -6.75 5.14
CA HIS A 18 29.87 -6.31 3.92
C HIS A 18 30.52 -7.51 3.21
N TYR A 19 30.39 -7.55 1.88
CA TYR A 19 31.03 -8.52 0.99
C TYR A 19 31.58 -7.79 -0.23
N ASP A 20 32.86 -7.96 -0.50
CA ASP A 20 33.53 -7.35 -1.66
C ASP A 20 33.03 -7.94 -2.98
N GLU A 21 32.79 -9.24 -3.01
CA GLU A 21 32.32 -9.97 -4.18
C GLU A 21 30.79 -9.95 -4.29
N LEU A 22 30.27 -9.96 -5.53
CA LEU A 22 28.83 -9.98 -5.77
C LEU A 22 28.21 -11.31 -5.29
N ILE A 23 27.39 -11.23 -4.26
CA ILE A 23 26.76 -12.43 -3.64
C ILE A 23 25.93 -13.21 -4.66
N HIS A 24 25.21 -12.52 -5.54
CA HIS A 24 24.32 -13.15 -6.51
C HIS A 24 25.06 -13.84 -7.66
N ASP A 25 26.38 -13.68 -7.79
CA ASP A 25 27.21 -14.35 -8.78
C ASP A 25 28.03 -15.52 -8.19
N GLN A 26 27.97 -15.71 -6.86
CA GLN A 26 28.80 -16.67 -6.15
C GLN A 26 28.38 -18.14 -6.36
N THR A 27 29.36 -19.05 -6.21
CA THR A 27 29.14 -20.49 -6.31
C THR A 27 28.32 -21.03 -5.14
N LYS A 28 27.79 -22.24 -5.27
CA LYS A 28 27.07 -22.94 -4.21
C LYS A 28 27.90 -23.07 -2.94
N GLU A 29 29.16 -23.47 -3.09
CA GLU A 29 30.11 -23.70 -1.99
C GLU A 29 30.34 -22.42 -1.21
N TRP A 30 30.53 -21.29 -1.91
CA TRP A 30 30.70 -19.97 -1.31
C TRP A 30 29.43 -19.55 -0.53
N LEU A 31 28.24 -19.75 -1.13
CA LEU A 31 26.96 -19.43 -0.51
C LEU A 31 26.72 -20.26 0.76
N LEU A 32 27.01 -21.57 0.71
CA LEU A 32 26.92 -22.46 1.87
C LEU A 32 27.90 -22.05 2.97
N LYS A 33 29.16 -21.72 2.61
CA LYS A 33 30.18 -21.28 3.58
C LYS A 33 29.76 -20.00 4.31
N ASN A 34 29.13 -19.04 3.63
CA ASN A 34 28.86 -17.72 4.18
C ASN A 34 27.46 -17.60 4.81
N PHE A 35 26.48 -18.40 4.37
CA PHE A 35 25.08 -18.31 4.78
C PHE A 35 24.51 -19.59 5.37
N SER A 36 25.31 -20.63 5.61
CA SER A 36 24.82 -21.86 6.24
C SER A 36 24.08 -21.59 7.54
N GLN A 37 23.11 -22.41 7.81
CA GLN A 37 22.45 -22.49 9.12
C GLN A 37 22.35 -23.96 9.52
N GLY A 38 22.17 -24.21 10.84
CA GLY A 38 22.03 -25.57 11.36
C GLY A 38 20.84 -26.32 10.76
N ALA A 39 20.53 -27.50 11.30
CA ALA A 39 19.50 -28.43 10.81
C ALA A 39 18.12 -27.76 10.60
N THR A 40 17.87 -27.29 9.39
CA THR A 40 16.62 -26.66 8.92
C THR A 40 16.32 -27.16 7.51
N ASP A 41 15.11 -26.88 7.03
CA ASP A 41 14.64 -27.29 5.70
C ASP A 41 15.49 -26.72 4.54
N TYR A 42 16.31 -25.69 4.81
CA TYR A 42 17.15 -25.06 3.79
C TYR A 42 18.63 -25.05 4.18
N PRO A 43 19.54 -25.28 3.23
CA PRO A 43 20.99 -25.33 3.50
C PRO A 43 21.59 -23.95 3.85
N VAL A 44 20.88 -22.86 3.55
CA VAL A 44 21.26 -21.49 3.89
C VAL A 44 20.15 -20.75 4.63
N ASN A 45 20.51 -19.73 5.41
CA ASN A 45 19.55 -18.81 5.98
C ASN A 45 19.01 -17.88 4.89
N VAL A 46 17.83 -18.23 4.34
CA VAL A 46 17.18 -17.54 3.22
C VAL A 46 16.99 -16.05 3.50
N ALA A 47 16.45 -15.70 4.68
CA ALA A 47 16.20 -14.31 5.04
C ALA A 47 17.51 -13.50 5.13
N ARG A 48 18.56 -14.08 5.73
CA ARG A 48 19.86 -13.43 5.81
C ARG A 48 20.50 -13.26 4.43
N LEU A 49 20.39 -14.26 3.56
CA LEU A 49 20.90 -14.19 2.19
C LEU A 49 20.20 -13.09 1.39
N MET A 50 18.86 -13.04 1.43
CA MET A 50 18.07 -11.99 0.76
C MET A 50 18.48 -10.59 1.24
N ARG A 51 18.53 -10.36 2.57
CA ARG A 51 18.92 -9.06 3.13
C ARG A 51 20.32 -8.62 2.72
N ASN A 52 21.26 -9.55 2.63
CA ASN A 52 22.63 -9.24 2.23
C ASN A 52 22.72 -8.89 0.74
N ILE A 53 21.97 -9.55 -0.15
CA ILE A 53 21.91 -9.19 -1.57
C ILE A 53 21.29 -7.80 -1.75
N VAL A 54 20.18 -7.52 -1.07
CA VAL A 54 19.52 -6.21 -1.09
C VAL A 54 20.47 -5.10 -0.59
N TRP A 55 21.11 -5.34 0.55
CA TRP A 55 22.05 -4.39 1.14
C TRP A 55 23.27 -4.12 0.26
N GLN A 56 23.89 -5.17 -0.28
CA GLN A 56 25.03 -5.02 -1.20
C GLN A 56 24.65 -4.24 -2.45
N THR A 57 23.45 -4.47 -2.99
CA THR A 57 22.93 -3.69 -4.14
C THR A 57 22.84 -2.21 -3.78
N ARG A 58 22.27 -1.88 -2.62
CA ARG A 58 22.18 -0.51 -2.11
C ARG A 58 23.56 0.13 -1.88
N GLU A 59 24.50 -0.60 -1.25
CA GLU A 59 25.87 -0.09 -1.02
C GLU A 59 26.54 0.30 -2.34
N ARG A 60 26.52 -0.56 -3.35
CA ARG A 60 27.13 -0.31 -4.66
C ARG A 60 26.50 0.86 -5.41
N ILE A 61 25.18 1.01 -5.32
CA ILE A 61 24.50 2.17 -5.91
C ILE A 61 24.89 3.45 -5.16
N THR A 62 24.92 3.42 -3.84
CA THR A 62 25.33 4.59 -3.03
C THR A 62 26.79 4.97 -3.24
N ALA A 63 27.67 3.99 -3.47
CA ALA A 63 29.07 4.21 -3.80
C ALA A 63 29.29 4.69 -5.26
N GLY A 64 28.25 4.73 -6.08
CA GLY A 64 28.36 5.10 -7.50
C GLY A 64 28.92 4.00 -8.40
N GLU A 65 29.12 2.79 -7.88
CA GLU A 65 29.63 1.64 -8.64
C GLU A 65 28.57 1.06 -9.61
N LYS A 66 27.31 1.28 -9.31
CA LYS A 66 26.17 0.89 -10.16
C LYS A 66 25.14 2.03 -10.23
N PRO A 67 24.47 2.21 -11.35
CA PRO A 67 23.32 3.11 -11.42
C PRO A 67 22.14 2.55 -10.60
N PRO A 68 21.17 3.39 -10.17
CA PRO A 68 19.90 2.93 -9.65
C PRO A 68 19.22 1.94 -10.60
N LEU A 69 18.61 0.90 -10.06
CA LEU A 69 18.11 -0.23 -10.87
C LEU A 69 17.05 0.18 -11.89
N LYS A 70 16.14 1.09 -11.54
CA LYS A 70 14.99 1.50 -12.37
C LYS A 70 14.12 0.31 -12.81
N GLU A 71 14.02 -0.71 -11.98
CA GLU A 71 13.30 -1.95 -12.23
C GLU A 71 12.22 -2.17 -11.17
N LEU A 72 11.21 -2.99 -11.51
CA LEU A 72 10.22 -3.46 -10.55
C LEU A 72 10.89 -4.36 -9.50
N LEU A 73 10.38 -4.35 -8.27
CA LEU A 73 10.84 -5.26 -7.22
C LEU A 73 10.73 -6.74 -7.66
N ARG A 74 9.69 -7.08 -8.44
CA ARG A 74 9.51 -8.42 -8.98
C ARG A 74 10.59 -8.79 -10.01
N THR A 75 11.06 -7.83 -10.81
CA THR A 75 12.21 -8.03 -11.72
C THR A 75 13.48 -8.33 -10.92
N PHE A 76 13.73 -7.57 -9.85
CA PHE A 76 14.86 -7.81 -8.94
C PHE A 76 14.84 -9.22 -8.34
N TRP A 77 13.67 -9.71 -7.96
CA TRP A 77 13.50 -11.11 -7.51
C TRP A 77 13.97 -12.10 -8.57
N TYR A 78 13.54 -11.97 -9.84
CA TYR A 78 13.91 -12.89 -10.89
C TYR A 78 15.36 -12.77 -11.34
N MET A 79 15.94 -11.58 -11.29
CA MET A 79 17.32 -11.34 -11.75
C MET A 79 18.36 -11.78 -10.71
N TYR A 80 18.13 -11.52 -9.43
CA TYR A 80 19.16 -11.66 -8.39
C TYR A 80 18.82 -12.70 -7.32
N ILE A 81 17.61 -12.67 -6.78
CA ILE A 81 17.27 -13.47 -5.59
C ILE A 81 16.96 -14.92 -5.96
N LYS A 82 16.01 -15.14 -6.85
CA LYS A 82 15.58 -16.48 -7.25
C LYS A 82 16.71 -17.33 -7.81
N PRO A 83 17.57 -16.85 -8.75
CA PRO A 83 18.71 -17.63 -9.25
C PRO A 83 19.71 -17.97 -8.14
N THR A 84 19.96 -17.05 -7.21
CA THR A 84 20.89 -17.28 -6.09
C THR A 84 20.35 -18.32 -5.12
N LEU A 85 19.06 -18.27 -4.78
CA LEU A 85 18.42 -19.30 -3.96
C LEU A 85 18.43 -20.68 -4.65
N SER A 86 18.16 -20.72 -5.95
CA SER A 86 18.24 -21.96 -6.75
C SER A 86 19.65 -22.56 -6.69
N ARG A 87 20.66 -21.75 -6.92
CA ARG A 87 22.09 -22.17 -6.87
C ARG A 87 22.51 -22.64 -5.48
N ALA A 88 22.01 -21.98 -4.42
CA ALA A 88 22.23 -22.39 -3.04
C ALA A 88 21.46 -23.67 -2.64
N GLY A 89 20.57 -24.18 -3.50
CA GLY A 89 19.69 -25.32 -3.16
C GLY A 89 18.60 -24.93 -2.16
N ALA A 90 18.23 -23.65 -2.09
CA ALA A 90 17.29 -23.10 -1.10
C ALA A 90 16.00 -22.53 -1.73
N LEU A 91 15.77 -22.80 -3.02
CA LEU A 91 14.53 -22.40 -3.68
C LEU A 91 13.38 -23.31 -3.23
N ALA A 92 12.35 -22.73 -2.64
CA ALA A 92 11.19 -23.48 -2.16
C ALA A 92 10.25 -23.87 -3.31
N VAL A 93 9.66 -25.07 -3.21
CA VAL A 93 8.65 -25.55 -4.15
C VAL A 93 7.26 -25.01 -3.83
N LYS A 94 6.93 -24.84 -2.55
CA LYS A 94 5.58 -24.46 -2.08
C LYS A 94 5.48 -23.14 -1.33
N ALA A 95 6.59 -22.62 -0.80
CA ALA A 95 6.57 -21.36 -0.07
C ALA A 95 6.70 -20.16 -1.00
N ASP A 96 5.95 -19.10 -0.71
CA ASP A 96 6.06 -17.82 -1.43
C ASP A 96 7.30 -17.04 -0.94
N GLN A 97 8.46 -17.36 -1.52
CA GLN A 97 9.71 -16.70 -1.18
C GLN A 97 9.81 -15.28 -1.76
N TYR A 98 8.97 -14.92 -2.72
CA TYR A 98 8.86 -13.52 -3.16
C TYR A 98 8.21 -12.66 -2.05
N ALA A 99 7.15 -13.15 -1.43
CA ALA A 99 6.59 -12.48 -0.24
C ALA A 99 7.63 -12.36 0.88
N GLN A 100 8.44 -13.40 1.12
CA GLN A 100 9.55 -13.33 2.08
C GLN A 100 10.58 -12.24 1.72
N LEU A 101 10.86 -12.01 0.43
CA LEU A 101 11.73 -10.91 0.02
C LEU A 101 11.11 -9.56 0.39
N ILE A 102 9.82 -9.37 0.11
CA ILE A 102 9.09 -8.15 0.49
C ILE A 102 9.18 -7.91 1.99
N ASP A 103 8.89 -8.93 2.80
CA ASP A 103 8.97 -8.85 4.27
C ASP A 103 10.38 -8.48 4.75
N ASN A 104 11.43 -9.03 4.15
CA ASN A 104 12.81 -8.69 4.49
C ASN A 104 13.16 -7.25 4.12
N ILE A 105 12.68 -6.72 2.99
CA ILE A 105 12.88 -5.32 2.63
C ILE A 105 12.11 -4.40 3.59
N VAL A 106 10.84 -4.73 3.88
CA VAL A 106 10.04 -3.99 4.88
C VAL A 106 10.75 -3.97 6.23
N PHE A 107 11.30 -5.10 6.68
CA PHE A 107 12.11 -5.17 7.90
C PHE A 107 13.32 -4.21 7.83
N MET A 108 14.06 -4.19 6.71
CA MET A 108 15.21 -3.29 6.53
C MET A 108 14.82 -1.82 6.53
N VAL A 109 13.64 -1.48 5.98
CA VAL A 109 13.14 -0.11 5.89
C VAL A 109 12.50 0.33 7.21
N LYS A 110 11.58 -0.45 7.78
CA LYS A 110 10.75 -0.02 8.91
C LYS A 110 11.31 -0.39 10.27
N GLU A 111 11.82 -1.62 10.43
CA GLU A 111 12.23 -2.11 11.75
C GLU A 111 13.65 -1.67 12.10
N ILE A 112 14.58 -1.87 11.19
CA ILE A 112 15.98 -1.50 11.44
C ILE A 112 16.38 -0.17 10.79
N ALA A 113 15.54 0.39 9.94
CA ALA A 113 15.69 1.72 9.31
C ALA A 113 17.11 1.96 8.73
N VAL A 114 17.60 1.04 7.90
CA VAL A 114 18.94 1.11 7.30
C VAL A 114 18.91 1.59 5.84
N MET A 115 17.74 1.58 5.20
CA MET A 115 17.56 1.99 3.80
C MET A 115 16.14 2.48 3.54
N GLU A 116 15.95 3.12 2.39
CA GLU A 116 14.66 3.40 1.76
C GLU A 116 14.62 2.67 0.40
N TYR A 117 13.42 2.45 -0.18
CA TYR A 117 13.28 1.79 -1.49
C TYR A 117 13.95 2.58 -2.61
N LYS A 118 13.89 3.92 -2.53
CA LYS A 118 14.53 4.81 -3.50
C LYS A 118 16.07 4.73 -3.48
N ASP A 119 16.70 4.26 -2.40
CA ASP A 119 18.16 4.05 -2.34
C ASP A 119 18.63 3.01 -3.35
N ILE A 120 17.75 2.07 -3.71
CA ILE A 120 18.00 1.07 -4.76
C ILE A 120 17.44 1.53 -6.11
N GLY A 121 16.43 2.41 -6.10
CA GLY A 121 15.78 2.93 -7.29
C GLY A 121 14.79 1.95 -7.91
N PHE A 122 14.07 1.17 -7.07
CA PHE A 122 12.94 0.38 -7.56
C PHE A 122 11.90 1.27 -8.22
N ARG A 123 11.32 0.80 -9.33
CA ARG A 123 10.18 1.50 -9.94
C ARG A 123 8.96 1.41 -9.05
N ASP A 124 8.22 2.50 -9.03
CA ASP A 124 6.90 2.56 -8.46
C ASP A 124 5.91 1.88 -9.43
N ASP A 125 5.47 0.68 -9.06
CA ASP A 125 4.51 -0.12 -9.82
C ASP A 125 3.08 0.46 -9.76
N ASN A 126 2.84 1.44 -8.88
CA ASN A 126 1.55 2.09 -8.73
C ASN A 126 1.51 3.54 -9.28
N GLN A 127 2.55 3.97 -9.96
CA GLN A 127 2.64 5.34 -10.49
C GLN A 127 1.47 5.70 -11.43
N ALA A 128 1.06 4.75 -12.27
CA ALA A 128 -0.04 4.95 -13.22
C ALA A 128 -1.42 5.06 -12.54
N HIS A 129 -1.53 4.59 -11.29
CA HIS A 129 -2.78 4.48 -10.55
C HIS A 129 -2.92 5.56 -9.46
N ARG A 130 -2.05 6.56 -9.48
CA ARG A 130 -2.16 7.69 -8.57
C ARG A 130 -2.02 9.01 -9.32
N ARG A 131 -2.70 10.02 -8.79
CA ARG A 131 -2.60 11.39 -9.25
C ARG A 131 -2.68 12.35 -8.07
N MET A 132 -1.84 13.36 -8.06
CA MET A 132 -1.88 14.41 -7.07
C MET A 132 -2.76 15.56 -7.55
N GLY A 133 -3.68 16.00 -6.70
CA GLY A 133 -4.49 17.18 -6.92
C GLY A 133 -3.89 18.42 -6.25
N ALA A 134 -4.42 19.61 -6.52
CA ALA A 134 -4.05 20.83 -5.81
C ALA A 134 -4.47 20.79 -4.33
N ASN A 135 -5.62 20.14 -4.04
CA ASN A 135 -6.02 19.80 -2.68
C ASN A 135 -5.31 18.51 -2.21
N ALA A 136 -3.98 18.54 -2.22
CA ALA A 136 -3.14 17.36 -2.06
C ALA A 136 -3.31 16.62 -0.73
N ASN A 137 -3.84 17.27 0.29
CA ASN A 137 -4.14 16.69 1.60
C ASN A 137 -5.52 16.01 1.69
N ILE A 138 -6.31 16.07 0.62
CA ILE A 138 -7.55 15.30 0.48
C ILE A 138 -7.22 14.15 -0.47
N ILE A 139 -7.30 12.92 0.03
CA ILE A 139 -6.88 11.72 -0.69
C ILE A 139 -8.07 10.77 -0.77
N LEU A 140 -8.53 10.49 -1.98
CA LEU A 140 -9.50 9.43 -2.24
C LEU A 140 -8.73 8.21 -2.73
N PHE A 141 -8.84 7.10 -2.02
CA PHE A 141 -8.17 5.87 -2.40
C PHE A 141 -9.11 4.68 -2.45
N SER A 142 -8.79 3.73 -3.31
CA SER A 142 -9.51 2.47 -3.46
C SER A 142 -8.57 1.28 -3.32
N GLU A 143 -9.09 0.18 -2.78
CA GLU A 143 -8.41 -1.10 -2.77
C GLU A 143 -8.21 -1.64 -4.19
N LYS A 144 -9.22 -1.49 -5.07
CA LYS A 144 -9.29 -2.15 -6.37
C LYS A 144 -8.92 -1.21 -7.52
N LEU A 145 -8.13 -1.72 -8.47
CA LEU A 145 -7.77 -0.98 -9.69
C LEU A 145 -9.00 -0.68 -10.58
N GLY A 146 -10.03 -1.51 -10.50
CA GLY A 146 -11.28 -1.30 -11.25
C GLY A 146 -11.99 0.02 -10.95
N HIS A 147 -11.69 0.68 -9.83
CA HIS A 147 -12.22 2.00 -9.51
C HIS A 147 -11.44 3.16 -10.15
N GLN A 148 -10.38 2.90 -10.93
CA GLN A 148 -9.49 3.94 -11.46
C GLN A 148 -10.21 5.02 -12.26
N GLU A 149 -11.18 4.66 -13.09
CA GLU A 149 -11.97 5.61 -13.88
C GLU A 149 -12.80 6.52 -12.98
N PHE A 150 -13.56 5.94 -12.05
CA PHE A 150 -14.33 6.68 -11.04
C PHE A 150 -13.45 7.65 -10.23
N LEU A 151 -12.31 7.17 -9.72
CA LEU A 151 -11.34 8.01 -8.99
C LEU A 151 -10.87 9.18 -9.84
N SER A 152 -10.62 8.94 -11.14
CA SER A 152 -10.14 9.96 -12.07
C SER A 152 -11.19 11.04 -12.33
N GLU A 153 -12.46 10.67 -12.51
CA GLU A 153 -13.58 11.60 -12.65
C GLU A 153 -13.71 12.51 -11.43
N ILE A 154 -13.66 11.92 -10.23
CA ILE A 154 -13.72 12.68 -8.96
C ILE A 154 -12.51 13.62 -8.82
N ALA A 155 -11.31 13.15 -9.16
CA ALA A 155 -10.13 13.99 -9.10
C ALA A 155 -10.16 15.13 -10.11
N ASP A 156 -10.75 14.94 -11.28
CA ASP A 156 -10.96 15.99 -12.28
C ASP A 156 -11.95 17.04 -11.75
N LYS A 157 -13.01 16.60 -11.11
CA LYS A 157 -14.06 17.49 -10.58
C LYS A 157 -13.56 18.32 -9.38
N TYR A 158 -12.85 17.72 -8.43
CA TYR A 158 -12.55 18.32 -7.13
C TYR A 158 -11.08 18.68 -6.90
N ASN A 159 -10.21 18.34 -7.84
CA ASN A 159 -8.78 18.60 -7.74
C ASN A 159 -8.12 18.00 -6.47
N ILE A 160 -8.56 16.82 -6.09
CA ILE A 160 -8.03 16.06 -4.97
C ILE A 160 -7.02 15.02 -5.43
N SER A 161 -6.25 14.47 -4.49
CA SER A 161 -5.36 13.35 -4.77
C SER A 161 -6.12 12.03 -4.81
N ILE A 162 -5.72 11.15 -5.74
CA ILE A 162 -6.31 9.81 -5.87
C ILE A 162 -5.25 8.74 -5.91
N LEU A 163 -5.64 7.53 -5.47
CA LEU A 163 -4.77 6.36 -5.50
C LEU A 163 -5.61 5.08 -5.57
N ALA A 164 -5.39 4.22 -6.57
CA ALA A 164 -5.89 2.85 -6.56
C ALA A 164 -4.76 1.90 -6.13
N LEU A 165 -4.96 1.16 -5.04
CA LEU A 165 -3.90 0.38 -4.37
C LEU A 165 -3.56 -0.93 -5.10
N GLY A 166 -4.52 -1.54 -5.80
CA GLY A 166 -4.33 -2.84 -6.47
C GLY A 166 -4.20 -4.00 -5.48
N GLY A 167 -4.91 -3.93 -4.36
CA GLY A 167 -4.84 -4.88 -3.25
C GLY A 167 -4.06 -4.33 -2.06
N GLN A 168 -3.26 -5.17 -1.41
CA GLN A 168 -2.55 -4.76 -0.18
C GLN A 168 -1.49 -3.69 -0.48
N PRO A 169 -1.56 -2.51 0.18
CA PRO A 169 -0.67 -1.40 -0.11
C PRO A 169 0.77 -1.71 0.29
N SER A 170 1.70 -1.55 -0.63
CA SER A 170 3.10 -1.72 -0.35
C SER A 170 3.68 -0.51 0.39
N VAL A 171 4.72 -0.76 1.19
CA VAL A 171 5.49 0.31 1.85
C VAL A 171 6.16 1.20 0.80
N LEU A 172 6.58 0.60 -0.33
CA LEU A 172 7.13 1.28 -1.49
C LEU A 172 6.17 2.33 -2.06
N ASN A 173 4.90 1.97 -2.27
CA ASN A 173 3.90 2.89 -2.84
C ASN A 173 3.68 4.11 -1.93
N ALA A 174 3.67 3.91 -0.60
CA ALA A 174 3.55 5.00 0.35
C ALA A 174 4.78 5.90 0.36
N GLU A 175 6.00 5.34 0.24
CA GLU A 175 7.25 6.11 0.13
C GLU A 175 7.19 7.06 -1.07
N TYR A 176 6.90 6.55 -2.25
CA TYR A 176 6.82 7.34 -3.47
C TYR A 176 5.68 8.37 -3.45
N PHE A 177 4.54 8.02 -2.85
CA PHE A 177 3.46 8.98 -2.66
C PHE A 177 3.90 10.15 -1.79
N VAL A 178 4.52 9.88 -0.65
CA VAL A 178 5.02 10.91 0.27
C VAL A 178 6.16 11.71 -0.37
N ASP A 179 7.05 11.09 -1.12
CA ASP A 179 8.10 11.80 -1.84
C ASP A 179 7.51 12.76 -2.90
N THR A 180 6.43 12.38 -3.58
CA THR A 180 5.71 13.27 -4.48
C THR A 180 5.14 14.50 -3.75
N LEU A 181 4.58 14.30 -2.53
CA LEU A 181 4.13 15.42 -1.68
C LEU A 181 5.29 16.35 -1.30
N LYS A 182 6.43 15.80 -0.91
CA LYS A 182 7.63 16.58 -0.56
C LYS A 182 8.14 17.39 -1.74
N GLN A 183 8.23 16.78 -2.93
CA GLN A 183 8.64 17.46 -4.17
C GLN A 183 7.69 18.61 -4.53
N ALA A 184 6.39 18.43 -4.31
CA ALA A 184 5.37 19.46 -4.47
C ALA A 184 5.36 20.49 -3.33
N LYS A 185 6.30 20.41 -2.36
CA LYS A 185 6.41 21.28 -1.18
C LYS A 185 5.16 21.28 -0.30
N ILE A 186 4.43 20.18 -0.26
CA ILE A 186 3.26 20.01 0.60
C ILE A 186 3.72 19.69 2.03
N GLY A 187 3.29 20.50 3.01
CA GLY A 187 3.64 20.27 4.42
C GLY A 187 3.00 19.00 4.97
N LEU A 188 3.82 18.03 5.40
CA LEU A 188 3.34 16.72 5.88
C LEU A 188 2.68 16.76 7.26
N GLN A 189 2.89 17.82 8.02
CA GLN A 189 2.32 17.98 9.38
C GLN A 189 0.90 18.56 9.38
N ARG A 190 0.37 18.96 8.22
CA ARG A 190 -1.01 19.41 8.08
C ARG A 190 -1.98 18.25 8.25
N SER A 191 -3.27 18.52 8.44
CA SER A 191 -4.30 17.49 8.49
C SER A 191 -4.52 16.90 7.09
N PHE A 192 -4.48 15.58 7.00
CA PHE A 192 -4.82 14.83 5.79
C PHE A 192 -6.15 14.11 5.99
N TYR A 193 -7.02 14.22 5.01
CA TYR A 193 -8.33 13.57 4.96
C TYR A 193 -8.28 12.43 3.96
N LEU A 194 -8.53 11.22 4.43
CA LEU A 194 -8.38 9.98 3.68
C LEU A 194 -9.75 9.36 3.49
N PHE A 195 -10.28 9.45 2.29
CA PHE A 195 -11.55 8.84 1.89
C PHE A 195 -11.27 7.45 1.33
N SER A 196 -11.83 6.41 1.95
CA SER A 196 -11.53 5.02 1.59
C SER A 196 -12.69 4.34 0.88
N ILE A 197 -12.39 3.74 -0.28
CA ILE A 197 -13.26 2.82 -1.01
C ILE A 197 -12.62 1.43 -0.88
N VAL A 198 -12.90 0.76 0.23
CA VAL A 198 -12.46 -0.62 0.50
C VAL A 198 -13.69 -1.46 0.84
N ASP A 199 -13.61 -2.76 0.65
CA ASP A 199 -14.68 -3.65 1.04
C ASP A 199 -15.02 -3.51 2.53
N TYR A 200 -16.31 -3.54 2.84
CA TYR A 200 -16.79 -3.45 4.23
C TYR A 200 -16.66 -4.81 4.89
N ASP A 201 -15.43 -5.19 5.17
CA ASP A 201 -15.07 -6.43 5.83
C ASP A 201 -13.72 -6.30 6.58
N PRO A 202 -13.29 -7.32 7.36
CA PRO A 202 -12.02 -7.29 8.06
C PRO A 202 -10.80 -7.13 7.14
N SER A 203 -10.83 -7.67 5.92
CA SER A 203 -9.71 -7.63 4.98
C SER A 203 -9.55 -6.24 4.37
N GLY A 204 -10.63 -5.63 3.91
CA GLY A 204 -10.64 -4.26 3.39
C GLY A 204 -10.15 -3.25 4.43
N TRP A 205 -10.58 -3.40 5.69
CA TRP A 205 -10.11 -2.53 6.77
C TRP A 205 -8.63 -2.72 7.12
N ILE A 206 -8.11 -3.95 7.02
CA ILE A 206 -6.66 -4.20 7.17
C ILE A 206 -5.88 -3.51 6.06
N ILE A 207 -6.35 -3.55 4.81
CA ILE A 207 -5.74 -2.86 3.66
C ILE A 207 -5.74 -1.35 3.90
N ARG A 208 -6.89 -0.78 4.29
CA ARG A 208 -7.03 0.63 4.66
C ARG A 208 -6.02 1.04 5.73
N ASP A 209 -6.00 0.31 6.85
CA ASP A 209 -5.15 0.62 7.99
C ASP A 209 -3.66 0.46 7.67
N ALA A 210 -3.30 -0.53 6.84
CA ALA A 210 -1.94 -0.71 6.36
C ALA A 210 -1.46 0.52 5.55
N PHE A 211 -2.30 1.04 4.65
CA PHE A 211 -1.99 2.26 3.89
C PHE A 211 -1.79 3.45 4.81
N ILE A 212 -2.72 3.69 5.74
CA ILE A 212 -2.64 4.80 6.70
C ILE A 212 -1.38 4.71 7.56
N ASN A 213 -1.06 3.52 8.06
CA ASN A 213 0.13 3.29 8.87
C ASN A 213 1.42 3.48 8.07
N ASN A 214 1.43 3.16 6.78
CA ASN A 214 2.55 3.44 5.90
C ASN A 214 2.72 4.96 5.68
N LEU A 215 1.64 5.72 5.48
CA LEU A 215 1.70 7.18 5.39
C LEU A 215 2.23 7.82 6.68
N ARG A 216 1.76 7.36 7.85
CA ARG A 216 2.24 7.82 9.16
C ARG A 216 3.73 7.54 9.36
N PHE A 217 4.18 6.36 8.95
CA PHE A 217 5.59 5.99 9.01
C PHE A 217 6.47 6.96 8.19
N TYR A 218 6.02 7.41 7.03
CA TYR A 218 6.74 8.36 6.19
C TYR A 218 6.51 9.84 6.55
N GLY A 219 5.89 10.12 7.69
CA GLY A 219 5.84 11.47 8.28
C GLY A 219 4.53 12.23 8.08
N ILE A 220 3.42 11.55 7.80
CA ILE A 220 2.06 12.11 7.80
C ILE A 220 1.32 11.65 9.08
N PRO A 221 1.51 12.29 10.22
CA PRO A 221 0.94 11.82 11.49
C PRO A 221 -0.56 12.15 11.63
N ASN A 222 -0.99 13.27 11.06
CA ASN A 222 -2.33 13.82 11.26
C ASN A 222 -3.27 13.35 10.14
N THR A 223 -3.83 12.15 10.31
CA THR A 223 -4.76 11.55 9.34
C THR A 223 -6.15 11.39 9.93
N ARG A 224 -7.19 11.89 9.23
CA ARG A 224 -8.60 11.61 9.48
C ARG A 224 -9.11 10.69 8.37
N VAL A 225 -9.64 9.54 8.76
CA VAL A 225 -10.15 8.53 7.82
C VAL A 225 -11.67 8.60 7.78
N ILE A 226 -12.21 8.60 6.57
CA ILE A 226 -13.62 8.57 6.26
C ILE A 226 -13.87 7.35 5.38
N ASP A 227 -14.59 6.37 5.90
CA ASP A 227 -14.95 5.16 5.16
C ASP A 227 -16.21 5.45 4.35
N LEU A 228 -16.10 5.32 3.01
CA LEU A 228 -17.21 5.57 2.11
C LEU A 228 -18.14 4.36 1.93
N ILE A 229 -17.65 3.16 2.21
CA ILE A 229 -18.47 1.94 2.12
C ILE A 229 -18.96 1.58 3.52
N HIS A 230 -20.28 1.68 3.72
CA HIS A 230 -20.91 1.33 4.99
C HIS A 230 -22.40 0.90 4.76
N PRO A 231 -22.99 0.13 5.70
CA PRO A 231 -24.31 -0.47 5.48
C PRO A 231 -25.46 0.54 5.32
N ASP A 232 -25.34 1.75 5.88
CA ASP A 232 -26.40 2.76 5.78
C ASP A 232 -26.54 3.37 4.36
N MET A 233 -25.64 3.04 3.44
CA MET A 233 -25.76 3.39 2.02
C MET A 233 -26.77 2.53 1.28
N LEU A 234 -27.22 1.43 1.86
CA LEU A 234 -28.12 0.44 1.26
C LEU A 234 -29.36 0.28 2.12
N THR A 235 -30.48 -0.05 1.46
CA THR A 235 -31.68 -0.51 2.18
C THR A 235 -31.46 -1.91 2.75
N PRO A 236 -32.27 -2.35 3.75
CA PRO A 236 -32.17 -3.70 4.29
C PRO A 236 -32.34 -4.80 3.22
N GLU A 237 -33.15 -4.57 2.20
CA GLU A 237 -33.37 -5.49 1.08
C GLU A 237 -32.12 -5.56 0.18
N GLU A 238 -31.53 -4.42 -0.15
CA GLU A 238 -30.30 -4.36 -0.94
C GLU A 238 -29.15 -5.04 -0.20
N ILE A 239 -29.01 -4.83 1.13
CA ILE A 239 -28.00 -5.51 1.95
C ILE A 239 -28.15 -7.04 1.86
N LYS A 240 -29.37 -7.57 1.96
CA LYS A 240 -29.59 -9.02 1.87
C LYS A 240 -29.16 -9.61 0.53
N LEU A 241 -29.24 -8.82 -0.54
CA LEU A 241 -28.80 -9.23 -1.89
C LEU A 241 -27.30 -9.06 -2.10
N ALA A 242 -26.71 -8.01 -1.53
CA ALA A 242 -25.32 -7.62 -1.75
C ALA A 242 -24.32 -8.27 -0.77
N ARG A 243 -24.80 -8.68 0.41
CA ARG A 243 -23.91 -9.20 1.46
C ARG A 243 -23.33 -10.57 1.12
N TYR A 244 -22.08 -10.78 1.49
CA TYR A 244 -21.39 -12.08 1.39
C TYR A 244 -20.89 -12.56 2.75
N LEU A 245 -20.73 -13.88 2.89
CA LEU A 245 -20.30 -14.49 4.14
C LEU A 245 -18.80 -14.23 4.41
N ILE A 246 -18.51 -13.62 5.55
CA ILE A 246 -17.11 -13.47 6.01
C ILE A 246 -16.60 -14.82 6.51
N LYS A 247 -15.41 -15.23 6.04
CA LYS A 247 -14.75 -16.47 6.46
C LYS A 247 -14.48 -16.44 7.98
N ASP A 248 -14.94 -17.48 8.69
CA ASP A 248 -14.69 -17.68 10.11
C ASP A 248 -13.82 -18.93 10.31
N ASN A 249 -12.52 -18.78 10.06
CA ASN A 249 -11.52 -19.77 10.42
C ASN A 249 -10.64 -19.26 11.57
N GLU A 250 -9.80 -20.13 12.13
CA GLU A 250 -8.94 -19.79 13.26
C GLU A 250 -8.05 -18.57 13.01
N ALA A 251 -7.49 -18.44 11.81
CA ALA A 251 -6.64 -17.31 11.40
C ALA A 251 -7.40 -15.99 11.31
N MET A 252 -8.71 -16.03 10.96
CA MET A 252 -9.54 -14.85 10.81
C MET A 252 -10.27 -14.45 12.10
N ARG A 253 -10.42 -15.35 13.07
CA ARG A 253 -11.23 -15.13 14.29
C ARG A 253 -10.84 -13.86 15.05
N ILE A 254 -9.56 -13.61 15.25
CA ILE A 254 -9.07 -12.40 15.95
C ILE A 254 -9.36 -11.16 15.10
N LYS A 255 -9.14 -11.23 13.79
CA LYS A 255 -9.38 -10.14 12.85
C LYS A 255 -10.86 -9.77 12.82
N ASN A 256 -11.75 -10.77 12.69
CA ASN A 256 -13.19 -10.58 12.70
C ASN A 256 -13.68 -9.93 14.01
N LYS A 257 -13.16 -10.40 15.16
CA LYS A 257 -13.51 -9.84 16.47
C LYS A 257 -13.07 -8.38 16.62
N ASN A 258 -11.86 -8.05 16.14
CA ASN A 258 -11.35 -6.68 16.22
C ASN A 258 -12.13 -5.75 15.28
N TRP A 259 -12.39 -6.20 14.05
CA TRP A 259 -13.20 -5.45 13.09
C TRP A 259 -14.61 -5.18 13.63
N LEU A 260 -15.30 -6.18 14.17
CA LEU A 260 -16.63 -6.04 14.72
C LEU A 260 -16.69 -5.01 15.87
N LYS A 261 -15.68 -4.99 16.74
CA LYS A 261 -15.58 -3.97 17.80
C LYS A 261 -15.48 -2.55 17.24
N GLU A 262 -14.72 -2.35 16.17
CA GLU A 262 -14.58 -1.05 15.54
C GLU A 262 -15.84 -0.63 14.77
N VAL A 263 -16.50 -1.59 14.11
CA VAL A 263 -17.78 -1.39 13.42
C VAL A 263 -18.87 -0.94 14.39
N HIS A 264 -19.01 -1.60 15.54
CA HIS A 264 -20.02 -1.24 16.54
C HIS A 264 -19.80 0.18 17.14
N LYS A 265 -18.61 0.72 17.08
CA LYS A 265 -18.36 2.12 17.48
C LYS A 265 -18.87 3.15 16.45
N ARG A 266 -19.15 2.72 15.22
CA ARG A 266 -19.63 3.60 14.13
C ARG A 266 -21.13 3.88 14.19
N ASP A 267 -21.89 3.07 14.96
CA ASP A 267 -23.34 3.21 15.19
C ASP A 267 -24.18 3.26 13.89
N TYR A 268 -23.79 2.43 12.90
CA TYR A 268 -24.56 2.32 11.65
C TYR A 268 -25.90 1.63 11.89
N LYS A 269 -26.99 2.24 11.46
CA LYS A 269 -28.36 1.75 11.66
C LYS A 269 -28.61 0.38 11.03
N ASN A 270 -28.03 0.15 9.86
CA ASN A 270 -28.21 -1.06 9.09
C ASN A 270 -27.19 -2.16 9.38
N GLN A 271 -26.28 -1.94 10.35
CA GLN A 271 -25.26 -2.93 10.75
C GLN A 271 -25.87 -4.27 11.17
N GLN A 272 -27.04 -4.25 11.84
CA GLN A 272 -27.75 -5.46 12.27
C GLN A 272 -28.12 -6.41 11.11
N HIS A 273 -28.18 -5.94 9.86
CA HIS A 273 -28.45 -6.77 8.69
C HIS A 273 -27.22 -7.52 8.16
N LEU A 274 -26.04 -7.21 8.71
CA LEU A 274 -24.77 -7.88 8.44
C LEU A 274 -24.33 -8.86 9.54
N GLU A 275 -25.20 -9.07 10.53
CA GLU A 275 -24.94 -9.98 11.65
C GLU A 275 -26.14 -10.92 11.85
N GLU A 276 -25.88 -12.21 11.97
CA GLU A 276 -26.90 -13.21 12.30
C GLU A 276 -26.40 -14.08 13.46
N THR A 277 -27.27 -14.31 14.45
CA THR A 277 -26.98 -15.25 15.54
C THR A 277 -27.70 -16.57 15.28
N LYS A 278 -26.93 -17.65 15.11
CA LYS A 278 -27.46 -19.02 14.96
C LYS A 278 -26.74 -19.92 15.97
N LYS A 279 -27.53 -20.59 16.84
CA LYS A 279 -27.01 -21.55 17.80
C LYS A 279 -25.80 -21.03 18.58
N ASP A 280 -25.93 -19.86 19.18
CA ASP A 280 -24.91 -19.17 19.99
C ASP A 280 -23.63 -18.75 19.20
N LYS A 281 -23.67 -18.80 17.88
CA LYS A 281 -22.61 -18.36 17.01
C LYS A 281 -23.04 -17.14 16.20
N THR A 282 -22.24 -16.07 16.23
CA THR A 282 -22.44 -14.91 15.37
C THR A 282 -21.83 -15.18 13.99
N ILE A 283 -22.67 -15.09 12.97
CA ILE A 283 -22.28 -15.14 11.55
C ILE A 283 -22.17 -13.71 11.07
N LEU A 284 -21.04 -13.38 10.44
CA LEU A 284 -20.74 -12.04 9.95
C LEU A 284 -20.79 -11.99 8.43
N TYR A 285 -21.32 -10.90 7.92
CA TYR A 285 -21.38 -10.62 6.49
C TYR A 285 -20.63 -9.32 6.17
N GLY A 286 -20.02 -9.25 4.99
CA GLY A 286 -19.39 -8.08 4.43
C GLY A 286 -20.18 -7.52 3.25
N LEU A 287 -19.76 -6.36 2.77
CA LEU A 287 -20.23 -5.74 1.53
C LEU A 287 -19.04 -5.46 0.63
N GLU A 288 -19.11 -5.89 -0.63
CA GLU A 288 -18.12 -5.48 -1.62
C GLU A 288 -18.33 -4.02 -2.01
N ALA A 289 -17.25 -3.30 -2.25
CA ALA A 289 -17.31 -1.89 -2.66
C ALA A 289 -18.11 -1.70 -3.96
N GLU A 290 -18.07 -2.67 -4.88
CA GLU A 290 -18.81 -2.68 -6.12
C GLU A 290 -20.32 -2.88 -5.95
N SER A 291 -20.79 -3.24 -4.76
CA SER A 291 -22.23 -3.29 -4.46
C SER A 291 -22.86 -1.89 -4.33
N ILE A 292 -22.03 -0.86 -4.22
CA ILE A 292 -22.46 0.53 -4.10
C ILE A 292 -22.31 1.22 -5.46
N SER A 293 -23.39 1.84 -5.96
CA SER A 293 -23.34 2.57 -7.22
C SER A 293 -22.42 3.80 -7.14
N GLY A 294 -21.76 4.15 -8.24
CA GLY A 294 -20.90 5.35 -8.33
C GLY A 294 -21.64 6.63 -7.93
N LYS A 295 -22.95 6.73 -8.23
CA LYS A 295 -23.79 7.86 -7.80
C LYS A 295 -23.85 7.98 -6.27
N ARG A 296 -24.13 6.89 -5.55
CA ARG A 296 -24.19 6.88 -4.08
C ARG A 296 -22.82 7.16 -3.46
N LEU A 297 -21.75 6.60 -4.05
CA LEU A 297 -20.38 6.90 -3.63
C LEU A 297 -20.05 8.38 -3.78
N THR A 298 -20.47 8.99 -4.88
CA THR A 298 -20.27 10.44 -5.11
C THR A 298 -21.04 11.26 -4.09
N GLU A 299 -22.31 10.97 -3.86
CA GLU A 299 -23.15 11.67 -2.89
C GLU A 299 -22.57 11.62 -1.47
N GLU A 300 -22.12 10.44 -1.02
CA GLU A 300 -21.50 10.26 0.30
C GLU A 300 -20.15 10.97 0.39
N LEU A 301 -19.31 10.85 -0.64
CA LEU A 301 -18.04 11.57 -0.73
C LEU A 301 -18.26 13.10 -0.66
N GLU A 302 -19.19 13.63 -1.44
CA GLU A 302 -19.46 15.07 -1.49
C GLU A 302 -19.94 15.62 -0.15
N LYS A 303 -20.80 14.91 0.53
CA LYS A 303 -21.31 15.26 1.86
C LYS A 303 -20.19 15.52 2.87
N GLU A 304 -19.17 14.67 2.87
CA GLU A 304 -18.04 14.76 3.79
C GLU A 304 -16.90 15.65 3.28
N MET A 305 -16.68 15.71 1.97
CA MET A 305 -15.53 16.39 1.35
C MET A 305 -15.78 17.86 1.06
N VAL A 306 -16.98 18.24 0.58
CA VAL A 306 -17.28 19.63 0.18
C VAL A 306 -17.03 20.63 1.31
N PRO A 307 -17.37 20.33 2.58
CA PRO A 307 -17.05 21.23 3.71
C PRO A 307 -15.55 21.44 3.92
N LEU A 308 -14.69 20.53 3.41
CA LEU A 308 -13.23 20.60 3.59
C LEU A 308 -12.54 21.46 2.52
N ILE A 309 -13.12 21.58 1.33
CA ILE A 309 -12.49 22.23 0.17
C ILE A 309 -13.24 23.50 -0.29
N GLY A 310 -14.26 23.91 0.41
CA GLY A 310 -14.98 25.15 0.14
C GLY A 310 -16.36 24.97 -0.51
N LYS A 311 -16.95 26.07 -0.99
CA LYS A 311 -18.30 26.06 -1.54
C LYS A 311 -18.37 25.33 -2.89
N SER A 312 -19.46 24.61 -3.09
CA SER A 312 -19.74 23.85 -4.32
C SER A 312 -19.60 24.69 -5.62
N GLU A 313 -19.94 25.98 -5.58
CA GLU A 313 -19.81 26.91 -6.73
C GLU A 313 -18.35 27.16 -7.14
N ASP A 314 -17.42 27.25 -6.17
CA ASP A 314 -16.00 27.44 -6.46
C ASP A 314 -15.39 26.17 -7.08
N LEU A 315 -15.89 25.01 -6.66
CA LEU A 315 -15.49 23.71 -7.22
C LEU A 315 -15.95 23.54 -8.66
N LEU A 316 -17.18 23.94 -8.98
CA LEU A 316 -17.71 23.91 -10.35
C LEU A 316 -16.87 24.80 -11.28
N LYS A 317 -16.50 26.00 -10.83
CA LYS A 317 -15.61 26.91 -11.60
C LYS A 317 -14.24 26.28 -11.86
N ILE A 318 -13.64 25.65 -10.85
CA ILE A 318 -12.36 24.97 -10.99
C ILE A 318 -12.48 23.79 -11.98
N TYR A 319 -13.56 23.04 -11.92
CA TYR A 319 -13.83 21.94 -12.84
C TYR A 319 -14.00 22.40 -14.28
N GLU A 320 -14.76 23.49 -14.50
CA GLU A 320 -14.94 24.08 -15.84
C GLU A 320 -13.63 24.61 -16.41
N LEU A 321 -12.82 25.32 -15.61
CA LEU A 321 -11.50 25.78 -16.00
C LEU A 321 -10.57 24.65 -16.42
N ARG A 322 -10.65 23.50 -15.76
CA ARG A 322 -9.85 22.31 -16.10
C ARG A 322 -10.31 21.62 -17.37
N LYS A 323 -11.63 21.54 -17.61
CA LYS A 323 -12.13 21.07 -18.90
C LYS A 323 -11.60 21.93 -20.05
N LEU A 324 -11.55 23.23 -19.84
CA LEU A 324 -11.01 24.17 -20.81
C LEU A 324 -9.51 23.97 -21.03
N ASP A 325 -8.72 23.85 -19.94
CA ASP A 325 -7.28 23.57 -20.00
C ASP A 325 -6.96 22.25 -20.73
N LYS A 326 -7.73 21.20 -20.47
CA LYS A 326 -7.63 19.92 -21.17
C LYS A 326 -7.94 20.07 -22.65
N ALA A 327 -9.04 20.73 -23.00
CA ALA A 327 -9.42 20.93 -24.38
C ALA A 327 -8.37 21.77 -25.16
N ILE A 328 -7.76 22.77 -24.52
CA ILE A 328 -6.66 23.54 -25.09
C ILE A 328 -5.43 22.69 -25.32
N LYS A 329 -5.04 21.84 -24.35
CA LYS A 329 -3.91 20.92 -24.48
C LYS A 329 -4.12 19.92 -25.61
N ASP A 330 -5.31 19.34 -25.71
CA ASP A 330 -5.67 18.38 -26.77
C ASP A 330 -5.63 19.06 -28.16
N LEU A 331 -6.10 20.30 -28.27
CA LEU A 331 -6.00 21.10 -29.50
C LEU A 331 -4.55 21.42 -29.88
N ILE A 332 -3.70 21.73 -28.92
CA ILE A 332 -2.28 22.02 -29.17
C ILE A 332 -1.58 20.75 -29.64
N ILE A 333 -1.82 19.60 -28.99
CA ILE A 333 -1.24 18.31 -29.38
C ILE A 333 -1.67 17.94 -30.81
N HIS A 334 -2.96 18.10 -31.14
CA HIS A 334 -3.48 17.83 -32.50
C HIS A 334 -2.92 18.73 -33.59
N LYS A 335 -2.38 19.92 -33.26
CA LYS A 335 -1.76 20.83 -34.24
C LYS A 335 -0.24 20.63 -34.37
N ILE A 336 0.39 19.88 -33.47
CA ILE A 336 1.85 19.66 -33.47
C ILE A 336 2.18 18.27 -34.00
N THR A 337 1.21 17.34 -33.99
CA THR A 337 1.31 16.02 -34.65
C THR A 337 0.70 16.06 -36.02
#